data_5755b5385c12eb39beb5eaf54e8f7ecf
#
_entry.id   5755b5385c12eb39beb5eaf54e8f7ecf
#
_cell.length_a   1.000
_cell.length_b   1.000
_cell.length_c   1.000
_cell.angle_alpha   90.00
_cell.angle_beta   90.00
_cell.angle_gamma   90.00
#
_symmetry.space_group_name_H-M   'P 1'
#
loop_
_entity.id
_entity.type
_entity.pdbx_description
1 polymer ?
#
loop_
_entity_poly.entity_id
_entity_poly.type
_entity_poly.pdbx_seq_one_letter_code
_entity_poly.pdbx_strand_id
1 'polypeptide(L)'
;MSALSTGVSAVDLVIVLICAGGIVGLGLAVSRRTFGPRASRTKAEEYFLASRSSRWPAIGLALFASNMSSTAIVGLAGAAYVMGISVYDYEWSAAVVLVFYCVFLLPFVLRSRAYTMPEFLERRYDRRVRLYFAALNVFLNVFVDLAAALYCGALVCHLLLPALPLWALIAALAGAAGLYTLAGGLRAVIYTEAAQAVLLIAGAVVISVSAFARAGGWSAIAHEVHPAMLALIRPAADPGVPWPGLMLGIPVLGFYYWCTNQYIVQQTLSARSLDDGRRGALFAGLLKLTVLFLLVLPGTCAIVLFPHLRRADLVYPTLMLRLLPAGLLGVVAAGFVAATMATVASTLNSASTIITMDVVKRAAPWLSQAQIVRIGRLAMGVLLLVGMLWAPQLPRFGSLWQYLQAMLAYAVPPIVALVLTGTFWRGANAAGAAVMLVLGTACGIGLFIADVPLQLLHLHFLYAAPLLLALDTAILVVASLRRPAPPSATASALVWTPGHYLEETRRLRSVPLWRNYRVQAASLLVLTAAVVIVFR
;
A
#
# COMPACT_ATOMS: atom_id res chain seq x y z
N MET A 1 -17.05 -19.31 -20.22
CA MET A 1 -15.57 -19.34 -20.17
C MET A 1 -14.90 -19.77 -21.47
N SER A 2 -15.62 -20.23 -22.48
CA SER A 2 -15.04 -20.77 -23.74
C SER A 2 -14.73 -19.76 -24.86
N ALA A 3 -14.86 -18.46 -24.63
CA ALA A 3 -14.65 -17.43 -25.67
C ALA A 3 -13.41 -16.55 -25.48
N LEU A 4 -12.57 -16.80 -24.47
CA LEU A 4 -11.32 -16.07 -24.20
C LEU A 4 -10.08 -16.85 -24.68
N SER A 5 -10.24 -17.85 -25.58
CA SER A 5 -9.10 -18.61 -26.07
C SER A 5 -8.18 -17.73 -26.93
N THR A 6 -7.12 -17.29 -26.35
CA THR A 6 -5.71 -17.48 -26.64
C THR A 6 -5.13 -16.70 -27.80
N GLY A 7 -4.93 -15.40 -27.56
CA GLY A 7 -3.93 -14.64 -28.34
C GLY A 7 -2.53 -14.67 -27.68
N VAL A 8 -2.28 -15.50 -26.67
CA VAL A 8 -0.98 -15.55 -25.99
C VAL A 8 0.01 -16.30 -26.87
N SER A 9 1.03 -15.60 -27.35
CA SER A 9 2.09 -16.16 -28.17
C SER A 9 3.26 -16.69 -27.33
N ALA A 10 4.09 -17.54 -27.90
CA ALA A 10 5.32 -17.99 -27.25
C ALA A 10 6.24 -16.79 -26.92
N VAL A 11 6.20 -15.72 -27.71
CA VAL A 11 6.96 -14.48 -27.48
C VAL A 11 6.51 -13.81 -26.18
N ASP A 12 5.19 -13.74 -25.90
CA ASP A 12 4.67 -13.15 -24.68
C ASP A 12 5.14 -13.90 -23.43
N LEU A 13 5.10 -15.23 -23.48
CA LEU A 13 5.59 -16.07 -22.38
C LEU A 13 7.10 -15.91 -22.15
N VAL A 14 7.88 -15.84 -23.23
CA VAL A 14 9.33 -15.61 -23.13
C VAL A 14 9.62 -14.25 -22.49
N ILE A 15 8.90 -13.19 -22.86
CA ILE A 15 9.06 -11.85 -22.26
C ILE A 15 8.74 -11.91 -20.76
N VAL A 16 7.62 -12.52 -20.36
CA VAL A 16 7.24 -12.65 -18.94
C VAL A 16 8.31 -13.42 -18.16
N LEU A 17 8.79 -14.54 -18.70
CA LEU A 17 9.81 -15.38 -18.04
C LEU A 17 11.16 -14.65 -17.92
N ILE A 18 11.59 -13.93 -18.95
CA ILE A 18 12.83 -13.13 -18.93
C ILE A 18 12.71 -12.03 -17.88
N CYS A 19 11.59 -11.29 -17.84
CA CYS A 19 11.38 -10.22 -16.86
C CYS A 19 11.30 -10.77 -15.44
N ALA A 20 10.51 -11.80 -15.19
CA ALA A 20 10.40 -12.44 -13.87
C ALA A 20 11.74 -13.04 -13.42
N GLY A 21 12.43 -13.75 -14.31
CA GLY A 21 13.77 -14.30 -14.04
C GLY A 21 14.80 -13.22 -13.78
N GLY A 22 14.75 -12.11 -14.53
CA GLY A 22 15.61 -10.95 -14.33
C GLY A 22 15.41 -10.29 -12.96
N ILE A 23 14.15 -10.15 -12.51
CA ILE A 23 13.81 -9.62 -11.18
C ILE A 23 14.36 -10.53 -10.07
N VAL A 24 14.12 -11.84 -10.19
CA VAL A 24 14.66 -12.83 -9.23
C VAL A 24 16.20 -12.79 -9.24
N GLY A 25 16.81 -12.77 -10.42
CA GLY A 25 18.26 -12.67 -10.59
C GLY A 25 18.83 -11.40 -9.96
N LEU A 26 18.19 -10.25 -10.16
CA LEU A 26 18.57 -8.99 -9.54
C LEU A 26 18.51 -9.09 -8.00
N GLY A 27 17.39 -9.61 -7.47
CA GLY A 27 17.22 -9.79 -6.03
C GLY A 27 18.28 -10.71 -5.41
N LEU A 28 18.57 -11.83 -6.07
CA LEU A 28 19.62 -12.75 -5.62
C LEU A 28 21.03 -12.14 -5.76
N ALA A 29 21.31 -11.35 -6.81
CA ALA A 29 22.58 -10.66 -6.98
C ALA A 29 22.80 -9.62 -5.88
N VAL A 30 21.78 -8.83 -5.55
CA VAL A 30 21.81 -7.88 -4.42
C VAL A 30 22.02 -8.63 -3.11
N SER A 31 21.32 -9.75 -2.89
CA SER A 31 21.47 -10.59 -1.71
C SER A 31 22.89 -11.13 -1.55
N ARG A 32 23.49 -11.67 -2.62
CA ARG A 32 24.87 -12.19 -2.60
C ARG A 32 25.91 -11.12 -2.27
N ARG A 33 25.73 -9.89 -2.75
CA ARG A 33 26.60 -8.75 -2.41
C ARG A 33 26.47 -8.33 -0.96
N THR A 34 25.27 -8.47 -0.39
CA THR A 34 24.93 -8.05 0.97
C THR A 34 25.29 -9.10 2.02
N PHE A 35 25.02 -10.38 1.74
CA PHE A 35 25.13 -11.50 2.69
C PHE A 35 26.08 -12.62 2.21
N GLY A 36 26.88 -12.38 1.20
CA GLY A 36 27.83 -13.36 0.68
C GLY A 36 29.00 -13.65 1.62
N PRO A 37 29.88 -14.62 1.29
CA PRO A 37 30.98 -15.06 2.15
C PRO A 37 31.98 -13.97 2.59
N ARG A 38 32.00 -12.83 1.87
CA ARG A 38 32.83 -11.64 2.17
C ARG A 38 32.14 -10.61 3.05
N ALA A 39 30.82 -10.78 3.35
CA ALA A 39 30.11 -9.85 4.20
C ALA A 39 30.44 -10.12 5.68
N SER A 40 30.94 -9.11 6.39
CA SER A 40 31.13 -9.20 7.82
C SER A 40 29.76 -9.31 8.50
N ARG A 41 29.56 -10.35 9.31
CA ARG A 41 28.42 -10.65 10.21
C ARG A 41 27.09 -10.03 9.80
N THR A 42 26.14 -10.86 9.39
CA THR A 42 24.76 -10.48 9.06
C THR A 42 24.12 -9.73 10.23
N LYS A 43 23.88 -8.43 10.07
CA LYS A 43 23.23 -7.60 11.08
C LYS A 43 21.72 -7.55 10.79
N ALA A 44 20.89 -7.61 11.84
CA ALA A 44 19.45 -7.49 11.71
C ALA A 44 19.03 -6.16 11.02
N GLU A 45 19.74 -5.06 11.31
CA GLU A 45 19.51 -3.76 10.68
C GLU A 45 19.71 -3.80 9.15
N GLU A 46 20.69 -4.57 8.67
CA GLU A 46 20.89 -4.73 7.23
C GLU A 46 19.77 -5.53 6.58
N TYR A 47 19.33 -6.61 7.23
CA TYR A 47 18.29 -7.47 6.70
C TYR A 47 16.89 -6.80 6.71
N PHE A 48 16.53 -6.15 7.82
CA PHE A 48 15.18 -5.58 8.01
C PHE A 48 15.05 -4.11 7.62
N LEU A 49 16.16 -3.33 7.56
CA LEU A 49 16.13 -1.89 7.27
C LEU A 49 17.14 -1.46 6.19
N ALA A 50 17.72 -2.40 5.43
CA ALA A 50 18.71 -2.13 4.39
C ALA A 50 19.86 -1.21 4.88
N SER A 51 20.29 -1.36 6.15
CA SER A 51 21.28 -0.52 6.83
C SER A 51 20.98 0.98 6.79
N ARG A 52 19.73 1.37 6.58
CA ARG A 52 19.27 2.78 6.41
C ARG A 52 20.13 3.51 5.37
N SER A 53 20.34 2.89 4.21
CA SER A 53 21.23 3.40 3.16
C SER A 53 20.50 3.77 1.86
N SER A 54 19.18 3.62 1.82
CA SER A 54 18.38 3.83 0.61
C SER A 54 18.30 5.30 0.22
N ARG A 55 18.39 5.57 -1.08
CA ARG A 55 18.28 6.90 -1.68
C ARG A 55 16.85 7.15 -2.15
N TRP A 56 16.47 8.42 -2.24
CA TRP A 56 15.10 8.85 -2.58
C TRP A 56 14.50 8.23 -3.86
N PRO A 57 15.25 8.03 -4.99
CA PRO A 57 14.63 7.45 -6.17
C PRO A 57 14.19 5.99 -5.94
N ALA A 58 15.05 5.20 -5.28
CA ALA A 58 14.74 3.81 -4.96
C ALA A 58 13.57 3.72 -3.97
N ILE A 59 13.53 4.59 -2.95
CA ILE A 59 12.42 4.66 -1.98
C ILE A 59 11.10 5.00 -2.70
N GLY A 60 11.10 6.03 -3.57
CA GLY A 60 9.88 6.46 -4.24
C GLY A 60 9.33 5.43 -5.22
N LEU A 61 10.20 4.79 -6.01
CA LEU A 61 9.81 3.71 -6.91
C LEU A 61 9.34 2.47 -6.13
N ALA A 62 10.02 2.12 -5.03
CA ALA A 62 9.60 1.01 -4.19
C ALA A 62 8.24 1.27 -3.53
N LEU A 63 8.01 2.47 -2.98
CA LEU A 63 6.71 2.88 -2.44
C LEU A 63 5.60 2.77 -3.49
N PHE A 64 5.87 3.23 -4.72
CA PHE A 64 4.92 3.14 -5.82
C PHE A 64 4.64 1.68 -6.19
N ALA A 65 5.67 0.86 -6.40
CA ALA A 65 5.51 -0.54 -6.75
C ALA A 65 4.80 -1.36 -5.68
N SER A 66 5.15 -1.17 -4.40
CA SER A 66 4.49 -1.86 -3.29
C SER A 66 3.00 -1.54 -3.18
N ASN A 67 2.61 -0.31 -3.51
CA ASN A 67 1.20 0.09 -3.51
C ASN A 67 0.45 -0.36 -4.77
N MET A 68 1.11 -0.34 -5.94
CA MET A 68 0.50 -0.77 -7.21
C MET A 68 0.50 -2.30 -7.32
N SER A 69 -0.24 -2.93 -6.42
CA SER A 69 -0.44 -4.38 -6.41
C SER A 69 -1.28 -4.86 -7.60
N SER A 70 -1.22 -6.15 -7.88
CA SER A 70 -2.14 -6.78 -8.84
C SER A 70 -3.62 -6.54 -8.48
N THR A 71 -3.92 -6.50 -7.18
CA THR A 71 -5.25 -6.18 -6.65
C THR A 71 -5.64 -4.73 -6.98
N ALA A 72 -4.71 -3.78 -6.83
CA ALA A 72 -4.96 -2.39 -7.17
C ALA A 72 -5.16 -2.21 -8.69
N ILE A 73 -4.37 -2.88 -9.52
CA ILE A 73 -4.49 -2.79 -10.99
C ILE A 73 -5.86 -3.31 -11.46
N VAL A 74 -6.22 -4.51 -11.04
CA VAL A 74 -7.51 -5.12 -11.38
C VAL A 74 -8.66 -4.34 -10.75
N GLY A 75 -8.52 -3.98 -9.47
CA GLY A 75 -9.54 -3.29 -8.69
C GLY A 75 -9.85 -1.90 -9.21
N LEU A 76 -8.83 -1.07 -9.46
CA LEU A 76 -9.01 0.30 -9.96
C LEU A 76 -9.61 0.34 -11.37
N ALA A 77 -9.11 -0.52 -12.28
CA ALA A 77 -9.68 -0.59 -13.62
C ALA A 77 -11.12 -1.10 -13.62
N GLY A 78 -11.41 -2.12 -12.80
CA GLY A 78 -12.78 -2.62 -12.62
C GLY A 78 -13.71 -1.62 -11.95
N ALA A 79 -13.24 -0.91 -10.91
CA ALA A 79 -14.00 0.13 -10.25
C ALA A 79 -14.26 1.33 -11.18
N ALA A 80 -13.28 1.72 -12.02
CA ALA A 80 -13.46 2.76 -13.02
C ALA A 80 -14.52 2.38 -14.08
N TYR A 81 -14.60 1.11 -14.42
CA TYR A 81 -15.65 0.60 -15.32
C TYR A 81 -17.07 0.74 -14.71
N VAL A 82 -17.21 0.51 -13.39
CA VAL A 82 -18.51 0.53 -12.70
C VAL A 82 -18.88 1.93 -12.19
N MET A 83 -17.91 2.66 -11.62
CA MET A 83 -18.12 3.94 -10.92
C MET A 83 -17.57 5.15 -11.67
N GLY A 84 -16.86 4.94 -12.78
CA GLY A 84 -16.18 6.02 -13.50
C GLY A 84 -14.88 6.45 -12.83
N ILE A 85 -14.40 7.65 -13.19
CA ILE A 85 -13.09 8.15 -12.75
C ILE A 85 -13.02 8.51 -11.26
N SER A 86 -14.15 8.59 -10.53
CA SER A 86 -14.17 8.93 -9.10
C SER A 86 -13.37 7.94 -8.23
N VAL A 87 -13.13 6.71 -8.69
CA VAL A 87 -12.23 5.77 -8.01
C VAL A 87 -10.80 6.33 -7.87
N TYR A 88 -10.38 7.26 -8.73
CA TYR A 88 -9.09 7.93 -8.64
C TYR A 88 -8.93 8.79 -7.37
N ASP A 89 -10.02 9.09 -6.67
CA ASP A 89 -9.98 9.85 -5.41
C ASP A 89 -9.13 9.15 -4.33
N TYR A 90 -9.07 7.82 -4.33
CA TYR A 90 -8.16 7.06 -3.47
C TYR A 90 -6.69 7.29 -3.82
N GLU A 91 -6.39 7.60 -5.06
CA GLU A 91 -5.04 7.69 -5.58
C GLU A 91 -4.44 9.09 -5.45
N TRP A 92 -5.18 10.14 -5.86
CA TRP A 92 -4.67 11.51 -5.72
C TRP A 92 -4.63 11.97 -4.26
N SER A 93 -5.56 11.50 -3.41
CA SER A 93 -5.53 11.79 -1.97
C SER A 93 -4.25 11.29 -1.29
N ALA A 94 -3.64 10.23 -1.82
CA ALA A 94 -2.35 9.73 -1.35
C ALA A 94 -1.24 10.81 -1.42
N ALA A 95 -1.25 11.68 -2.45
CA ALA A 95 -0.28 12.78 -2.55
C ALA A 95 -0.43 13.75 -1.37
N VAL A 96 -1.66 14.08 -0.98
CA VAL A 96 -1.95 14.96 0.18
C VAL A 96 -1.48 14.31 1.48
N VAL A 97 -1.80 13.03 1.67
CA VAL A 97 -1.41 12.27 2.87
C VAL A 97 0.11 12.11 2.97
N LEU A 98 0.80 11.89 1.85
CA LEU A 98 2.27 11.80 1.83
C LEU A 98 2.94 13.14 2.15
N VAL A 99 2.35 14.26 1.72
CA VAL A 99 2.81 15.59 2.16
C VAL A 99 2.65 15.74 3.67
N PHE A 100 1.48 15.38 4.21
CA PHE A 100 1.25 15.37 5.66
C PHE A 100 2.28 14.49 6.39
N TYR A 101 2.52 13.27 5.90
CA TYR A 101 3.53 12.35 6.42
C TYR A 101 4.92 12.98 6.48
N CYS A 102 5.36 13.61 5.39
CA CYS A 102 6.67 14.25 5.30
C CYS A 102 6.86 15.40 6.30
N VAL A 103 5.79 16.15 6.58
CA VAL A 103 5.85 17.30 7.48
C VAL A 103 5.75 16.88 8.94
N PHE A 104 4.78 16.02 9.28
CA PHE A 104 4.37 15.82 10.67
C PHE A 104 4.85 14.50 11.29
N LEU A 105 5.01 13.43 10.54
CA LEU A 105 5.31 12.11 11.09
C LEU A 105 6.72 11.61 10.79
N LEU A 106 7.14 11.65 9.54
CA LEU A 106 8.41 11.10 9.10
C LEU A 106 9.63 11.60 9.91
N PRO A 107 9.72 12.89 10.31
CA PRO A 107 10.83 13.37 11.14
C PRO A 107 10.93 12.63 12.48
N PHE A 108 9.80 12.36 13.13
CA PHE A 108 9.77 11.69 14.43
C PHE A 108 10.03 10.19 14.28
N VAL A 109 9.45 9.57 13.27
CA VAL A 109 9.64 8.14 12.97
C VAL A 109 11.11 7.84 12.69
N LEU A 110 11.79 8.63 11.84
CA LEU A 110 13.21 8.44 11.53
C LEU A 110 14.13 8.77 12.73
N ARG A 111 13.84 9.86 13.47
CA ARG A 111 14.60 10.23 14.69
C ARG A 111 14.48 9.17 15.78
N SER A 112 13.33 8.51 15.89
CA SER A 112 13.13 7.45 16.87
C SER A 112 14.04 6.25 16.66
N ARG A 113 14.59 6.06 15.45
CA ARG A 113 15.36 4.87 15.05
C ARG A 113 14.65 3.54 15.31
N ALA A 114 13.31 3.56 15.39
CA ALA A 114 12.53 2.35 15.52
C ALA A 114 12.73 1.43 14.30
N TYR A 115 12.60 0.13 14.50
CA TYR A 115 12.59 -0.86 13.41
C TYR A 115 11.21 -0.97 12.78
N THR A 116 10.17 -0.70 13.58
CA THR A 116 8.78 -0.91 13.19
C THR A 116 7.90 0.22 13.70
N MET A 117 6.75 0.43 13.05
CA MET A 117 5.73 1.36 13.55
C MET A 117 5.13 0.92 14.89
N PRO A 118 4.88 -0.38 15.16
CA PRO A 118 4.54 -0.83 16.50
C PRO A 118 5.55 -0.41 17.57
N GLU A 119 6.86 -0.52 17.31
CA GLU A 119 7.91 -0.05 18.23
C GLU A 119 7.88 1.47 18.44
N PHE A 120 7.61 2.25 17.37
CA PHE A 120 7.44 3.69 17.47
C PHE A 120 6.30 4.06 18.43
N LEU A 121 5.16 3.37 18.29
CA LEU A 121 3.99 3.60 19.17
C LEU A 121 4.23 3.13 20.60
N GLU A 122 5.02 2.07 20.84
CA GLU A 122 5.41 1.71 22.20
C GLU A 122 6.17 2.84 22.90
N ARG A 123 7.09 3.50 22.19
CA ARG A 123 7.85 4.63 22.74
C ARG A 123 6.97 5.83 23.07
N ARG A 124 5.81 5.95 22.39
CA ARG A 124 4.84 7.01 22.63
C ARG A 124 3.85 6.65 23.74
N TYR A 125 3.45 5.38 23.83
CA TYR A 125 2.45 4.88 24.76
C TYR A 125 3.02 3.77 25.65
N ASP A 126 2.80 2.50 25.28
CA ASP A 126 3.28 1.33 26.02
C ASP A 126 3.35 0.05 25.14
N ARG A 127 3.73 -1.06 25.82
CA ARG A 127 3.84 -2.39 25.22
C ARG A 127 2.51 -2.92 24.66
N ARG A 128 1.37 -2.59 25.27
CA ARG A 128 0.05 -3.10 24.87
C ARG A 128 -0.30 -2.58 23.49
N VAL A 129 -0.08 -1.28 23.26
CA VAL A 129 -0.27 -0.62 21.95
C VAL A 129 0.62 -1.27 20.88
N ARG A 130 1.89 -1.55 21.20
CA ARG A 130 2.81 -2.25 20.28
C ARG A 130 2.28 -3.62 19.88
N LEU A 131 1.89 -4.46 20.84
CA LEU A 131 1.44 -5.82 20.57
C LEU A 131 0.15 -5.84 19.76
N TYR A 132 -0.81 -4.97 20.10
CA TYR A 132 -2.05 -4.82 19.34
C TYR A 132 -1.77 -4.45 17.88
N PHE A 133 -0.96 -3.42 17.67
CA PHE A 133 -0.67 -2.95 16.33
C PHE A 133 0.18 -3.96 15.54
N ALA A 134 1.11 -4.65 16.18
CA ALA A 134 1.86 -5.74 15.56
C ALA A 134 0.94 -6.86 15.08
N ALA A 135 0.01 -7.31 15.94
CA ALA A 135 -0.95 -8.35 15.59
C ALA A 135 -1.87 -7.94 14.43
N LEU A 136 -2.43 -6.71 14.50
CA LEU A 136 -3.29 -6.17 13.44
C LEU A 136 -2.55 -6.05 12.11
N ASN A 137 -1.31 -5.52 12.09
CA ASN A 137 -0.53 -5.40 10.87
C ASN A 137 -0.18 -6.76 10.25
N VAL A 138 0.25 -7.72 11.06
CA VAL A 138 0.55 -9.07 10.55
C VAL A 138 -0.71 -9.71 9.97
N PHE A 139 -1.84 -9.56 10.65
CA PHE A 139 -3.13 -10.07 10.16
C PHE A 139 -3.49 -9.44 8.80
N LEU A 140 -3.51 -8.11 8.70
CA LEU A 140 -3.85 -7.39 7.47
C LEU A 140 -2.85 -7.71 6.35
N ASN A 141 -1.54 -7.71 6.63
CA ASN A 141 -0.53 -8.01 5.62
C ASN A 141 -0.70 -9.42 5.03
N VAL A 142 -1.06 -10.42 5.83
CA VAL A 142 -1.14 -11.81 5.35
C VAL A 142 -2.49 -12.12 4.73
N PHE A 143 -3.58 -11.83 5.46
CA PHE A 143 -4.93 -12.25 5.06
C PHE A 143 -5.58 -11.27 4.07
N VAL A 144 -5.15 -10.01 4.06
CA VAL A 144 -5.67 -8.98 3.15
C VAL A 144 -4.70 -8.78 1.99
N ASP A 145 -3.52 -8.21 2.24
CA ASP A 145 -2.62 -7.76 1.16
C ASP A 145 -1.94 -8.90 0.40
N LEU A 146 -1.28 -9.82 1.12
CA LEU A 146 -0.53 -10.95 0.52
C LEU A 146 -1.45 -11.90 -0.23
N ALA A 147 -2.53 -12.36 0.42
CA ALA A 147 -3.44 -13.32 -0.17
C ALA A 147 -4.17 -12.74 -1.38
N ALA A 148 -4.62 -11.47 -1.31
CA ALA A 148 -5.28 -10.80 -2.41
C ALA A 148 -4.34 -10.60 -3.61
N ALA A 149 -3.08 -10.19 -3.37
CA ALA A 149 -2.09 -10.05 -4.42
C ALA A 149 -1.81 -11.39 -5.12
N LEU A 150 -1.61 -12.47 -4.35
CA LEU A 150 -1.40 -13.81 -4.90
C LEU A 150 -2.60 -14.29 -5.71
N TYR A 151 -3.82 -14.08 -5.19
CA TYR A 151 -5.05 -14.49 -5.89
C TYR A 151 -5.23 -13.71 -7.19
N CYS A 152 -5.18 -12.38 -7.17
CA CYS A 152 -5.32 -11.56 -8.36
C CYS A 152 -4.22 -11.85 -9.39
N GLY A 153 -2.98 -11.99 -8.92
CA GLY A 153 -1.85 -12.36 -9.76
C GLY A 153 -2.08 -13.68 -10.48
N ALA A 154 -2.47 -14.70 -9.72
CA ALA A 154 -2.73 -16.02 -10.27
C ALA A 154 -3.97 -16.06 -11.18
N LEU A 155 -5.02 -15.27 -10.89
CA LEU A 155 -6.22 -15.18 -11.72
C LEU A 155 -5.88 -14.68 -13.12
N VAL A 156 -5.11 -13.60 -13.22
CA VAL A 156 -4.68 -13.06 -14.53
C VAL A 156 -3.74 -14.04 -15.23
N CYS A 157 -2.79 -14.64 -14.51
CA CYS A 157 -1.91 -15.67 -15.08
C CYS A 157 -2.70 -16.89 -15.58
N HIS A 158 -3.78 -17.28 -14.90
CA HIS A 158 -4.65 -18.38 -15.33
C HIS A 158 -5.41 -18.07 -16.62
N LEU A 159 -5.78 -16.81 -16.84
CA LEU A 159 -6.37 -16.39 -18.12
C LEU A 159 -5.35 -16.43 -19.28
N LEU A 160 -4.06 -16.20 -18.98
CA LEU A 160 -2.96 -16.31 -19.93
C LEU A 160 -2.52 -17.75 -20.16
N LEU A 161 -2.59 -18.60 -19.14
CA LEU A 161 -2.14 -20.00 -19.10
C LEU A 161 -3.25 -20.91 -18.57
N PRO A 162 -4.34 -21.11 -19.32
CA PRO A 162 -5.51 -21.88 -18.83
C PRO A 162 -5.21 -23.36 -18.52
N ALA A 163 -4.13 -23.90 -19.09
CA ALA A 163 -3.69 -25.27 -18.84
C ALA A 163 -3.16 -25.49 -17.40
N LEU A 164 -2.72 -24.42 -16.72
CA LEU A 164 -2.20 -24.52 -15.36
C LEU A 164 -3.30 -24.23 -14.34
N PRO A 165 -3.45 -25.07 -13.30
CA PRO A 165 -4.43 -24.82 -12.26
C PRO A 165 -4.05 -23.62 -11.40
N LEU A 166 -5.05 -22.90 -10.87
CA LEU A 166 -4.86 -21.66 -10.11
C LEU A 166 -3.86 -21.81 -8.94
N TRP A 167 -3.91 -22.95 -8.22
CA TRP A 167 -2.99 -23.21 -7.11
C TRP A 167 -1.52 -23.29 -7.55
N ALA A 168 -1.23 -23.81 -8.74
CA ALA A 168 0.13 -23.90 -9.27
C ALA A 168 0.67 -22.50 -9.62
N LEU A 169 -0.18 -21.63 -10.14
CA LEU A 169 0.17 -20.24 -10.43
C LEU A 169 0.38 -19.42 -9.15
N ILE A 170 -0.45 -19.63 -8.12
CA ILE A 170 -0.23 -19.07 -6.78
C ILE A 170 1.14 -19.51 -6.25
N ALA A 171 1.45 -20.80 -6.33
CA ALA A 171 2.72 -21.35 -5.86
C ALA A 171 3.92 -20.82 -6.64
N ALA A 172 3.80 -20.67 -7.95
CA ALA A 172 4.85 -20.11 -8.81
C ALA A 172 5.15 -18.64 -8.48
N LEU A 173 4.12 -17.80 -8.35
CA LEU A 173 4.25 -16.39 -7.99
C LEU A 173 4.82 -16.23 -6.59
N ALA A 174 4.29 -16.97 -5.62
CA ALA A 174 4.77 -16.99 -4.25
C ALA A 174 6.22 -17.45 -4.16
N GLY A 175 6.58 -18.54 -4.86
CA GLY A 175 7.94 -19.08 -4.92
C GLY A 175 8.93 -18.07 -5.53
N ALA A 176 8.56 -17.45 -6.65
CA ALA A 176 9.40 -16.45 -7.31
C ALA A 176 9.67 -15.23 -6.41
N ALA A 177 8.62 -14.65 -5.81
CA ALA A 177 8.77 -13.52 -4.89
C ALA A 177 9.46 -13.91 -3.58
N GLY A 178 9.09 -15.05 -3.00
CA GLY A 178 9.65 -15.56 -1.75
C GLY A 178 11.16 -15.84 -1.85
N LEU A 179 11.63 -16.38 -2.98
CA LEU A 179 13.02 -16.78 -3.16
C LEU A 179 14.01 -15.63 -2.92
N TYR A 180 13.84 -14.49 -3.58
CA TYR A 180 14.76 -13.37 -3.40
C TYR A 180 14.52 -12.62 -2.10
N THR A 181 13.26 -12.58 -1.60
CA THR A 181 12.91 -11.90 -0.36
C THR A 181 13.53 -12.60 0.84
N LEU A 182 13.38 -13.94 0.92
CA LEU A 182 13.98 -14.78 1.95
C LEU A 182 15.52 -14.68 1.94
N ALA A 183 16.13 -14.59 0.76
CA ALA A 183 17.57 -14.50 0.62
C ALA A 183 18.10 -13.12 1.03
N GLY A 184 17.47 -12.04 0.58
CA GLY A 184 18.04 -10.69 0.57
C GLY A 184 17.43 -9.67 1.53
N GLY A 185 16.29 -9.97 2.16
CA GLY A 185 15.60 -9.04 3.06
C GLY A 185 15.22 -7.72 2.37
N LEU A 186 15.03 -6.66 3.15
CA LEU A 186 14.53 -5.37 2.66
C LEU A 186 15.37 -4.74 1.54
N ARG A 187 16.68 -4.93 1.56
CA ARG A 187 17.55 -4.35 0.51
C ARG A 187 17.25 -4.94 -0.86
N ALA A 188 17.11 -6.28 -0.94
CA ALA A 188 16.71 -6.93 -2.19
C ALA A 188 15.31 -6.46 -2.63
N VAL A 189 14.36 -6.37 -1.69
CA VAL A 189 12.99 -5.89 -1.94
C VAL A 189 13.01 -4.50 -2.57
N ILE A 190 13.67 -3.50 -1.99
CA ILE A 190 13.69 -2.12 -2.50
C ILE A 190 14.26 -2.03 -3.93
N TYR A 191 15.35 -2.75 -4.23
CA TYR A 191 15.94 -2.69 -5.57
C TYR A 191 15.11 -3.45 -6.61
N THR A 192 14.52 -4.59 -6.23
CA THR A 192 13.62 -5.32 -7.13
C THR A 192 12.33 -4.55 -7.37
N GLU A 193 11.74 -3.93 -6.35
CA GLU A 193 10.56 -3.08 -6.48
C GLU A 193 10.80 -1.86 -7.36
N ALA A 194 11.97 -1.23 -7.25
CA ALA A 194 12.32 -0.12 -8.13
C ALA A 194 12.38 -0.56 -9.62
N ALA A 195 12.93 -1.75 -9.91
CA ALA A 195 12.91 -2.32 -11.25
C ALA A 195 11.49 -2.73 -11.70
N GLN A 196 10.73 -3.32 -10.78
CA GLN A 196 9.33 -3.73 -11.01
C GLN A 196 8.43 -2.52 -11.29
N ALA A 197 8.64 -1.37 -10.62
CA ALA A 197 7.93 -0.12 -10.89
C ALA A 197 8.09 0.33 -12.35
N VAL A 198 9.29 0.22 -12.90
CA VAL A 198 9.55 0.59 -14.29
C VAL A 198 8.79 -0.33 -15.26
N LEU A 199 8.81 -1.64 -15.02
CA LEU A 199 8.06 -2.61 -15.85
C LEU A 199 6.55 -2.39 -15.75
N LEU A 200 6.05 -2.13 -14.54
CA LEU A 200 4.64 -1.85 -14.29
C LEU A 200 4.19 -0.60 -15.03
N ILE A 201 4.94 0.50 -14.91
CA ILE A 201 4.63 1.77 -15.58
C ILE A 201 4.67 1.57 -17.10
N ALA A 202 5.69 0.89 -17.65
CA ALA A 202 5.78 0.61 -19.07
C ALA A 202 4.57 -0.20 -19.57
N GLY A 203 4.20 -1.28 -18.88
CA GLY A 203 3.02 -2.08 -19.20
C GLY A 203 1.71 -1.29 -19.11
N ALA A 204 1.56 -0.47 -18.07
CA ALA A 204 0.39 0.37 -17.88
C ALA A 204 0.26 1.47 -18.95
N VAL A 205 1.37 2.06 -19.39
CA VAL A 205 1.38 3.03 -20.51
C VAL A 205 0.92 2.35 -21.80
N VAL A 206 1.44 1.16 -22.10
CA VAL A 206 1.08 0.41 -23.31
C VAL A 206 -0.43 0.13 -23.36
N ILE A 207 -1.01 -0.37 -22.27
CA ILE A 207 -2.45 -0.69 -22.22
C ILE A 207 -3.30 0.57 -22.25
N SER A 208 -2.88 1.64 -21.55
CA SER A 208 -3.59 2.91 -21.53
C SER A 208 -3.66 3.56 -22.91
N VAL A 209 -2.54 3.67 -23.59
CA VAL A 209 -2.48 4.24 -24.94
C VAL A 209 -3.29 3.40 -25.92
N SER A 210 -3.17 2.06 -25.85
CA SER A 210 -3.92 1.15 -26.72
C SER A 210 -5.43 1.24 -26.49
N ALA A 211 -5.87 1.29 -25.23
CA ALA A 211 -7.28 1.40 -24.87
C ALA A 211 -7.86 2.77 -25.31
N PHE A 212 -7.14 3.85 -25.03
CA PHE A 212 -7.55 5.21 -25.37
C PHE A 212 -7.66 5.41 -26.91
N ALA A 213 -6.67 4.94 -27.66
CA ALA A 213 -6.69 5.03 -29.12
C ALA A 213 -7.84 4.23 -29.73
N ARG A 214 -8.11 3.00 -29.23
CA ARG A 214 -9.21 2.17 -29.74
C ARG A 214 -10.59 2.64 -29.29
N ALA A 215 -10.71 3.33 -28.15
CA ALA A 215 -11.94 3.95 -27.72
C ALA A 215 -12.32 5.20 -28.55
N GLY A 216 -11.47 5.66 -29.47
CA GLY A 216 -11.71 6.85 -30.29
C GLY A 216 -11.30 8.17 -29.61
N GLY A 217 -10.47 8.11 -28.55
CA GLY A 217 -9.99 9.28 -27.82
C GLY A 217 -11.02 9.88 -26.87
N TRP A 218 -10.69 11.06 -26.34
CA TRP A 218 -11.51 11.70 -25.31
C TRP A 218 -12.91 12.11 -25.81
N SER A 219 -13.03 12.53 -27.05
CA SER A 219 -14.34 12.95 -27.62
C SER A 219 -15.33 11.78 -27.67
N ALA A 220 -14.88 10.59 -28.05
CA ALA A 220 -15.73 9.40 -28.06
C ALA A 220 -16.11 8.97 -26.65
N ILE A 221 -15.14 8.97 -25.72
CA ILE A 221 -15.40 8.64 -24.32
C ILE A 221 -16.42 9.62 -23.71
N ALA A 222 -16.26 10.92 -23.94
CA ALA A 222 -17.16 11.94 -23.41
C ALA A 222 -18.57 11.88 -24.00
N HIS A 223 -18.73 11.32 -25.19
CA HIS A 223 -20.03 11.12 -25.85
C HIS A 223 -20.73 9.86 -25.34
N GLU A 224 -20.01 8.76 -25.19
CA GLU A 224 -20.58 7.45 -24.86
C GLU A 224 -20.73 7.21 -23.35
N VAL A 225 -19.84 7.79 -22.53
CA VAL A 225 -19.84 7.61 -21.08
C VAL A 225 -20.70 8.68 -20.40
N HIS A 226 -21.57 8.27 -19.48
CA HIS A 226 -22.41 9.20 -18.74
C HIS A 226 -21.56 10.28 -18.05
N PRO A 227 -21.89 11.60 -18.17
CA PRO A 227 -21.06 12.69 -17.65
C PRO A 227 -20.71 12.55 -16.17
N ALA A 228 -21.64 12.04 -15.36
CA ALA A 228 -21.39 11.79 -13.96
C ALA A 228 -20.22 10.79 -13.73
N MET A 229 -19.96 9.83 -14.61
CA MET A 229 -18.85 8.89 -14.50
C MET A 229 -17.49 9.51 -14.88
N LEU A 230 -17.50 10.69 -15.50
CA LEU A 230 -16.30 11.46 -15.87
C LEU A 230 -16.00 12.58 -14.85
N ALA A 231 -16.69 12.63 -13.73
CA ALA A 231 -16.46 13.57 -12.64
C ALA A 231 -15.83 12.88 -11.43
N LEU A 232 -14.81 13.52 -10.83
CA LEU A 232 -14.17 13.05 -9.59
C LEU A 232 -15.07 13.31 -8.39
N ILE A 233 -15.66 14.49 -8.30
CA ILE A 233 -16.51 14.87 -7.15
C ILE A 233 -17.94 14.41 -7.41
N ARG A 234 -18.39 13.44 -6.63
CA ARG A 234 -19.69 12.79 -6.76
C ARG A 234 -20.68 13.31 -5.71
N PRO A 235 -22.00 13.30 -5.99
CA PRO A 235 -23.01 13.66 -5.00
C PRO A 235 -22.90 12.86 -3.70
N ALA A 236 -23.47 13.39 -2.60
CA ALA A 236 -23.44 12.72 -1.29
C ALA A 236 -24.19 11.36 -1.27
N ALA A 237 -25.13 11.16 -2.19
CA ALA A 237 -25.88 9.91 -2.33
C ALA A 237 -25.23 8.91 -3.31
N ASP A 238 -24.03 9.20 -3.84
CA ASP A 238 -23.35 8.30 -4.77
C ASP A 238 -22.94 6.99 -4.07
N PRO A 239 -23.25 5.82 -4.66
CA PRO A 239 -22.94 4.53 -4.04
C PRO A 239 -21.46 4.15 -4.11
N GLY A 240 -20.65 4.85 -4.91
CA GLY A 240 -19.23 4.57 -5.11
C GLY A 240 -18.33 5.40 -4.20
N VAL A 241 -18.18 6.70 -4.52
CA VAL A 241 -17.35 7.65 -3.75
C VAL A 241 -18.13 8.94 -3.49
N PRO A 242 -19.04 8.97 -2.50
CA PRO A 242 -19.75 10.18 -2.13
C PRO A 242 -18.79 11.27 -1.62
N TRP A 243 -19.00 12.56 -1.98
CA TRP A 243 -18.07 13.63 -1.62
C TRP A 243 -17.78 13.78 -0.11
N PRO A 244 -18.70 13.52 0.83
CA PRO A 244 -18.33 13.56 2.24
C PRO A 244 -17.42 12.39 2.63
N GLY A 245 -17.61 11.21 1.98
CA GLY A 245 -16.70 10.08 2.12
C GLY A 245 -15.31 10.35 1.56
N LEU A 246 -15.23 11.08 0.42
CA LEU A 246 -13.97 11.57 -0.13
C LEU A 246 -13.24 12.49 0.87
N MET A 247 -13.94 13.43 1.50
CA MET A 247 -13.33 14.42 2.39
C MET A 247 -12.96 13.87 3.77
N LEU A 248 -13.71 12.91 4.28
CA LEU A 248 -13.56 12.41 5.65
C LEU A 248 -13.09 10.96 5.72
N GLY A 249 -13.62 10.08 4.86
CA GLY A 249 -13.35 8.65 4.90
C GLY A 249 -12.02 8.27 4.23
N ILE A 250 -11.82 8.70 2.98
CA ILE A 250 -10.59 8.40 2.24
C ILE A 250 -9.34 8.89 2.97
N PRO A 251 -9.29 10.08 3.59
CA PRO A 251 -8.13 10.50 4.39
C PRO A 251 -7.81 9.60 5.57
N VAL A 252 -8.82 9.00 6.23
CA VAL A 252 -8.59 8.05 7.33
C VAL A 252 -7.91 6.78 6.82
N LEU A 253 -8.44 6.19 5.74
CA LEU A 253 -7.87 5.00 5.11
C LEU A 253 -6.47 5.28 4.55
N GLY A 254 -6.31 6.40 3.84
CA GLY A 254 -5.04 6.85 3.29
C GLY A 254 -4.00 7.14 4.36
N PHE A 255 -4.39 7.74 5.48
CA PHE A 255 -3.49 7.97 6.60
C PHE A 255 -2.98 6.66 7.19
N TYR A 256 -3.87 5.69 7.44
CA TYR A 256 -3.42 4.36 7.87
C TYR A 256 -2.42 3.78 6.88
N TYR A 257 -2.78 3.74 5.61
CA TYR A 257 -2.00 3.10 4.58
C TYR A 257 -0.60 3.73 4.40
N TRP A 258 -0.54 5.06 4.22
CA TRP A 258 0.70 5.77 3.89
C TRP A 258 1.55 6.16 5.09
N CYS A 259 0.93 6.34 6.27
CA CYS A 259 1.61 6.87 7.44
C CYS A 259 1.91 5.81 8.51
N THR A 260 1.19 4.67 8.50
CA THR A 260 1.26 3.71 9.60
C THR A 260 1.46 2.27 9.18
N ASN A 261 0.99 1.89 7.99
CA ASN A 261 1.17 0.51 7.50
C ASN A 261 2.67 0.18 7.37
N GLN A 262 3.09 -0.88 8.03
CA GLN A 262 4.51 -1.21 8.17
C GLN A 262 5.21 -1.44 6.83
N TYR A 263 4.61 -2.13 5.85
CA TYR A 263 5.31 -2.43 4.60
C TYR A 263 5.55 -1.18 3.74
N ILE A 264 4.73 -0.16 3.90
CA ILE A 264 4.90 1.15 3.27
C ILE A 264 5.94 1.98 4.05
N VAL A 265 5.75 2.14 5.37
CA VAL A 265 6.63 2.96 6.20
C VAL A 265 8.05 2.39 6.26
N GLN A 266 8.22 1.07 6.20
CA GLN A 266 9.51 0.41 6.21
C GLN A 266 10.42 0.84 5.04
N GLN A 267 9.83 1.17 3.88
CA GLN A 267 10.58 1.74 2.75
C GLN A 267 11.23 3.08 3.14
N THR A 268 10.49 3.94 3.83
CA THR A 268 11.02 5.23 4.29
C THR A 268 11.96 5.08 5.49
N LEU A 269 11.76 4.09 6.37
CA LEU A 269 12.68 3.77 7.47
C LEU A 269 14.07 3.33 6.97
N SER A 270 14.17 2.82 5.75
CA SER A 270 15.43 2.47 5.10
C SER A 270 16.23 3.67 4.61
N ALA A 271 15.68 4.88 4.66
CA ALA A 271 16.30 6.09 4.14
C ALA A 271 17.63 6.42 4.85
N ARG A 272 18.64 6.82 4.08
CA ARG A 272 19.93 7.25 4.62
C ARG A 272 19.86 8.62 5.32
N SER A 273 18.87 9.43 4.98
CA SER A 273 18.63 10.75 5.55
C SER A 273 17.15 11.10 5.56
N LEU A 274 16.76 12.07 6.39
CA LEU A 274 15.40 12.59 6.40
C LEU A 274 15.02 13.20 5.04
N ASP A 275 15.97 13.84 4.36
CA ASP A 275 15.75 14.45 3.05
C ASP A 275 15.51 13.36 1.97
N ASP A 276 16.24 12.24 2.02
CA ASP A 276 15.97 11.11 1.12
C ASP A 276 14.60 10.48 1.38
N GLY A 277 14.22 10.31 2.65
CA GLY A 277 12.89 9.80 3.01
C GLY A 277 11.76 10.70 2.49
N ARG A 278 11.87 12.01 2.71
CA ARG A 278 10.89 13.01 2.24
C ARG A 278 10.78 13.05 0.73
N ARG A 279 11.90 13.17 0.02
CA ARG A 279 11.92 13.18 -1.45
C ARG A 279 11.38 11.90 -2.03
N GLY A 280 11.71 10.74 -1.44
CA GLY A 280 11.17 9.45 -1.85
C GLY A 280 9.65 9.40 -1.71
N ALA A 281 9.10 9.84 -0.57
CA ALA A 281 7.67 9.89 -0.35
C ALA A 281 6.95 10.89 -1.29
N LEU A 282 7.50 12.08 -1.50
CA LEU A 282 6.95 13.07 -2.44
C LEU A 282 7.02 12.58 -3.89
N PHE A 283 8.09 11.88 -4.27
CA PHE A 283 8.21 11.28 -5.60
C PHE A 283 7.18 10.15 -5.80
N ALA A 284 6.93 9.32 -4.78
CA ALA A 284 5.82 8.36 -4.83
C ALA A 284 4.47 9.08 -5.01
N GLY A 285 4.24 10.17 -4.27
CA GLY A 285 3.05 11.02 -4.44
C GLY A 285 2.88 11.58 -5.86
N LEU A 286 3.97 11.99 -6.50
CA LEU A 286 3.95 12.43 -7.90
C LEU A 286 3.59 11.30 -8.85
N LEU A 287 4.16 10.11 -8.64
CA LEU A 287 3.82 8.93 -9.44
C LEU A 287 2.34 8.54 -9.27
N LYS A 288 1.75 8.76 -8.09
CA LYS A 288 0.32 8.49 -7.85
C LYS A 288 -0.60 9.35 -8.71
N LEU A 289 -0.20 10.56 -9.08
CA LEU A 289 -0.98 11.39 -10.00
C LEU A 289 -1.08 10.78 -11.41
N THR A 290 -0.10 9.98 -11.82
CA THR A 290 -0.14 9.31 -13.13
C THR A 290 -1.13 8.14 -13.19
N VAL A 291 -1.60 7.63 -12.04
CA VAL A 291 -2.49 6.46 -11.97
C VAL A 291 -3.83 6.70 -12.64
N LEU A 292 -4.32 7.95 -12.69
CA LEU A 292 -5.49 8.34 -13.47
C LEU A 292 -5.36 7.84 -14.92
N PHE A 293 -4.23 8.14 -15.54
CA PHE A 293 -3.98 7.80 -16.93
C PHE A 293 -3.55 6.34 -17.12
N LEU A 294 -2.83 5.78 -16.16
CA LEU A 294 -2.25 4.45 -16.26
C LEU A 294 -3.26 3.31 -16.01
N LEU A 295 -4.20 3.50 -15.07
CA LEU A 295 -5.10 2.44 -14.63
C LEU A 295 -6.57 2.81 -14.69
N VAL A 296 -6.94 4.04 -14.30
CA VAL A 296 -8.35 4.46 -14.24
C VAL A 296 -8.90 4.72 -15.64
N LEU A 297 -8.18 5.48 -16.45
CA LEU A 297 -8.58 5.77 -17.83
C LEU A 297 -8.79 4.51 -18.69
N PRO A 298 -7.91 3.49 -18.69
CA PRO A 298 -8.20 2.23 -19.38
C PRO A 298 -9.50 1.55 -18.92
N GLY A 299 -9.79 1.58 -17.61
CA GLY A 299 -11.05 1.08 -17.09
C GLY A 299 -12.27 1.84 -17.60
N THR A 300 -12.16 3.16 -17.72
CA THR A 300 -13.21 4.01 -18.30
C THR A 300 -13.35 3.77 -19.81
N CYS A 301 -12.24 3.59 -20.54
CA CYS A 301 -12.27 3.20 -21.97
C CYS A 301 -12.99 1.85 -22.19
N ALA A 302 -12.88 0.94 -21.22
CA ALA A 302 -13.55 -0.35 -21.31
C ALA A 302 -15.08 -0.25 -21.32
N ILE A 303 -15.66 0.83 -20.81
CA ILE A 303 -17.11 1.08 -20.87
C ILE A 303 -17.54 1.18 -22.34
N VAL A 304 -16.76 1.89 -23.16
CA VAL A 304 -17.01 2.06 -24.60
C VAL A 304 -16.67 0.77 -25.36
N LEU A 305 -15.51 0.16 -25.05
CA LEU A 305 -15.00 -0.97 -25.82
C LEU A 305 -15.72 -2.30 -25.51
N PHE A 306 -16.17 -2.50 -24.29
CA PHE A 306 -16.74 -3.75 -23.78
C PHE A 306 -17.95 -3.49 -22.85
N PRO A 307 -19.07 -2.93 -23.33
CA PRO A 307 -20.19 -2.46 -22.51
C PRO A 307 -20.93 -3.54 -21.70
N HIS A 308 -20.67 -4.84 -21.99
CA HIS A 308 -21.41 -5.96 -21.40
C HIS A 308 -20.53 -6.90 -20.57
N LEU A 309 -19.48 -6.40 -19.93
CA LEU A 309 -18.65 -7.23 -19.04
C LEU A 309 -19.43 -7.56 -17.76
N ARG A 310 -19.58 -8.86 -17.49
CA ARG A 310 -20.37 -9.36 -16.35
C ARG A 310 -19.72 -9.12 -14.98
N ARG A 311 -18.38 -8.95 -14.94
CA ARG A 311 -17.60 -8.79 -13.71
C ARG A 311 -16.54 -7.72 -13.91
N ALA A 312 -16.50 -6.77 -12.97
CA ALA A 312 -15.53 -5.69 -12.95
C ALA A 312 -14.07 -6.18 -12.93
N ASP A 313 -13.80 -7.27 -12.19
CA ASP A 313 -12.45 -7.84 -12.08
C ASP A 313 -11.89 -8.37 -13.43
N LEU A 314 -12.74 -8.56 -14.44
CA LEU A 314 -12.32 -9.01 -15.77
C LEU A 314 -11.96 -7.87 -16.71
N VAL A 315 -12.16 -6.60 -16.31
CA VAL A 315 -11.91 -5.43 -17.16
C VAL A 315 -10.45 -5.38 -17.61
N TYR A 316 -9.50 -5.32 -16.67
CA TYR A 316 -8.08 -5.23 -17.00
C TYR A 316 -7.56 -6.45 -17.79
N PRO A 317 -7.86 -7.70 -17.38
CA PRO A 317 -7.52 -8.87 -18.20
C PRO A 317 -8.13 -8.85 -19.62
N THR A 318 -9.37 -8.39 -19.77
CA THR A 318 -10.02 -8.29 -21.09
C THR A 318 -9.32 -7.27 -21.97
N LEU A 319 -8.99 -6.09 -21.43
CA LEU A 319 -8.21 -5.09 -22.15
C LEU A 319 -6.85 -5.67 -22.61
N MET A 320 -6.14 -6.38 -21.73
CA MET A 320 -4.88 -7.04 -22.09
C MET A 320 -5.05 -8.00 -23.26
N LEU A 321 -5.99 -8.94 -23.15
CA LEU A 321 -6.14 -10.04 -24.12
C LEU A 321 -6.75 -9.61 -25.45
N ARG A 322 -7.60 -8.58 -25.46
CA ARG A 322 -8.34 -8.15 -26.67
C ARG A 322 -7.72 -6.99 -27.42
N LEU A 323 -6.93 -6.15 -26.74
CA LEU A 323 -6.37 -4.95 -27.36
C LEU A 323 -4.92 -5.12 -27.80
N LEU A 324 -4.16 -6.00 -27.15
CA LEU A 324 -2.72 -6.03 -27.33
C LEU A 324 -2.28 -7.11 -28.32
N PRO A 325 -1.42 -6.77 -29.30
CA PRO A 325 -0.77 -7.75 -30.14
C PRO A 325 0.31 -8.51 -29.36
N ALA A 326 0.75 -9.63 -29.93
CA ALA A 326 1.87 -10.41 -29.42
C ALA A 326 3.12 -9.52 -29.20
N GLY A 327 3.85 -9.78 -28.13
CA GLY A 327 4.96 -8.97 -27.64
C GLY A 327 4.52 -7.86 -26.68
N LEU A 328 3.57 -7.01 -27.07
CA LEU A 328 3.02 -5.98 -26.15
C LEU A 328 2.19 -6.60 -25.03
N LEU A 329 1.43 -7.66 -25.30
CA LEU A 329 0.74 -8.45 -24.27
C LEU A 329 1.75 -8.99 -23.25
N GLY A 330 2.88 -9.52 -23.72
CA GLY A 330 3.96 -10.02 -22.84
C GLY A 330 4.53 -8.93 -21.94
N VAL A 331 4.74 -7.71 -22.43
CA VAL A 331 5.22 -6.57 -21.61
C VAL A 331 4.23 -6.20 -20.52
N VAL A 332 2.93 -6.10 -20.85
CA VAL A 332 1.88 -5.76 -19.87
C VAL A 332 1.73 -6.88 -18.85
N ALA A 333 1.74 -8.13 -19.29
CA ALA A 333 1.69 -9.30 -18.40
C ALA A 333 2.91 -9.36 -17.47
N ALA A 334 4.11 -9.04 -17.98
CA ALA A 334 5.31 -8.94 -17.15
C ALA A 334 5.21 -7.84 -16.08
N GLY A 335 4.67 -6.68 -16.44
CA GLY A 335 4.39 -5.59 -15.51
C GLY A 335 3.39 -6.01 -14.40
N PHE A 336 2.36 -6.75 -14.76
CA PHE A 336 1.37 -7.27 -13.82
C PHE A 336 1.96 -8.33 -12.87
N VAL A 337 2.74 -9.29 -13.39
CA VAL A 337 3.47 -10.26 -12.57
C VAL A 337 4.46 -9.56 -11.65
N ALA A 338 5.15 -8.54 -12.15
CA ALA A 338 6.06 -7.71 -11.36
C ALA A 338 5.34 -7.02 -10.20
N ALA A 339 4.15 -6.43 -10.42
CA ALA A 339 3.33 -5.82 -9.38
C ALA A 339 2.92 -6.82 -8.29
N THR A 340 2.53 -8.04 -8.69
CA THR A 340 2.24 -9.13 -7.75
C THR A 340 3.45 -9.47 -6.90
N MET A 341 4.61 -9.68 -7.54
CA MET A 341 5.86 -10.03 -6.84
C MET A 341 6.32 -8.92 -5.89
N ALA A 342 6.14 -7.64 -6.24
CA ALA A 342 6.46 -6.49 -5.40
C ALA A 342 5.65 -6.52 -4.09
N THR A 343 4.32 -6.65 -4.21
CA THR A 343 3.44 -6.69 -3.03
C THR A 343 3.73 -7.90 -2.14
N VAL A 344 3.90 -9.09 -2.73
CA VAL A 344 4.26 -10.30 -1.97
C VAL A 344 5.58 -10.10 -1.21
N ALA A 345 6.59 -9.54 -1.84
CA ALA A 345 7.89 -9.33 -1.22
C ALA A 345 7.85 -8.32 -0.08
N SER A 346 7.19 -7.17 -0.28
CA SER A 346 7.12 -6.11 0.74
C SER A 346 6.25 -6.52 1.94
N THR A 347 5.10 -7.15 1.71
CA THR A 347 4.23 -7.63 2.79
C THR A 347 4.89 -8.73 3.63
N LEU A 348 5.55 -9.70 2.99
CA LEU A 348 6.30 -10.74 3.69
C LEU A 348 7.45 -10.17 4.54
N ASN A 349 8.24 -9.26 3.96
CA ASN A 349 9.36 -8.64 4.66
C ASN A 349 8.87 -7.82 5.86
N SER A 350 7.78 -7.07 5.68
CA SER A 350 7.12 -6.30 6.74
C SER A 350 6.62 -7.20 7.88
N ALA A 351 5.78 -8.17 7.57
CA ALA A 351 5.19 -9.07 8.57
C ALA A 351 6.25 -9.86 9.32
N SER A 352 7.29 -10.34 8.63
CA SER A 352 8.44 -11.00 9.25
C SER A 352 9.23 -10.06 10.16
N THR A 353 9.43 -8.79 9.77
CA THR A 353 10.10 -7.79 10.59
C THR A 353 9.34 -7.56 11.88
N ILE A 354 8.01 -7.41 11.80
CA ILE A 354 7.15 -7.24 12.99
C ILE A 354 7.27 -8.47 13.90
N ILE A 355 7.06 -9.68 13.39
CA ILE A 355 7.15 -10.90 14.20
C ILE A 355 8.52 -11.00 14.87
N THR A 356 9.58 -10.76 14.12
CA THR A 356 10.94 -10.96 14.62
C THR A 356 11.36 -9.88 15.62
N MET A 357 11.08 -8.61 15.33
CA MET A 357 11.55 -7.48 16.14
C MET A 357 10.60 -7.13 17.28
N ASP A 358 9.28 -7.28 17.07
CA ASP A 358 8.28 -6.88 18.03
C ASP A 358 7.87 -8.02 18.98
N VAL A 359 7.99 -9.28 18.54
CA VAL A 359 7.61 -10.44 19.33
C VAL A 359 8.85 -11.24 19.76
N VAL A 360 9.60 -11.81 18.81
CA VAL A 360 10.67 -12.80 19.10
C VAL A 360 11.85 -12.16 19.83
N LYS A 361 12.43 -11.09 19.31
CA LYS A 361 13.60 -10.42 19.93
C LYS A 361 13.28 -9.93 21.33
N ARG A 362 12.02 -9.58 21.60
CA ARG A 362 11.60 -9.11 22.90
C ARG A 362 11.35 -10.26 23.88
N ALA A 363 10.84 -11.39 23.40
CA ALA A 363 10.67 -12.60 24.21
C ALA A 363 12.02 -13.28 24.51
N ALA A 364 12.98 -13.16 23.58
CA ALA A 364 14.30 -13.77 23.68
C ALA A 364 15.42 -12.76 23.32
N PRO A 365 15.70 -11.78 24.22
CA PRO A 365 16.71 -10.72 23.96
C PRO A 365 18.14 -11.24 23.82
N TRP A 366 18.41 -12.46 24.30
CA TRP A 366 19.72 -13.13 24.22
C TRP A 366 20.04 -13.70 22.82
N LEU A 367 19.12 -13.70 21.89
CA LEU A 367 19.36 -14.21 20.54
C LEU A 367 20.41 -13.37 19.79
N SER A 368 21.32 -14.06 19.14
CA SER A 368 22.32 -13.44 18.27
C SER A 368 21.67 -12.83 17.02
N GLN A 369 22.35 -11.86 16.39
CA GLN A 369 21.87 -11.22 15.16
C GLN A 369 21.60 -12.23 14.03
N ALA A 370 22.44 -13.26 13.92
CA ALA A 370 22.29 -14.32 12.93
C ALA A 370 21.04 -15.19 13.19
N GLN A 371 20.75 -15.50 14.47
CA GLN A 371 19.55 -16.23 14.86
C GLN A 371 18.29 -15.41 14.59
N ILE A 372 18.30 -14.11 14.89
CA ILE A 372 17.18 -13.19 14.59
C ILE A 372 16.87 -13.19 13.08
N VAL A 373 17.87 -13.08 12.22
CA VAL A 373 17.68 -13.14 10.76
C VAL A 373 17.16 -14.52 10.31
N ARG A 374 17.68 -15.62 10.90
CA ARG A 374 17.19 -16.97 10.59
C ARG A 374 15.72 -17.16 10.95
N ILE A 375 15.31 -16.68 12.12
CA ILE A 375 13.90 -16.70 12.56
C ILE A 375 13.05 -15.83 11.63
N GLY A 376 13.54 -14.66 11.21
CA GLY A 376 12.85 -13.82 10.25
C GLY A 376 12.59 -14.52 8.91
N ARG A 377 13.59 -15.25 8.39
CA ARG A 377 13.42 -16.06 7.17
C ARG A 377 12.40 -17.19 7.37
N LEU A 378 12.44 -17.88 8.51
CA LEU A 378 11.46 -18.90 8.84
C LEU A 378 10.04 -18.31 8.91
N ALA A 379 9.87 -17.18 9.59
CA ALA A 379 8.60 -16.46 9.67
C ALA A 379 8.08 -16.10 8.27
N MET A 380 8.92 -15.56 7.38
CA MET A 380 8.53 -15.29 5.99
C MET A 380 8.02 -16.55 5.28
N GLY A 381 8.72 -17.68 5.41
CA GLY A 381 8.31 -18.94 4.80
C GLY A 381 6.95 -19.42 5.30
N VAL A 382 6.72 -19.36 6.62
CA VAL A 382 5.44 -19.73 7.23
C VAL A 382 4.32 -18.78 6.76
N LEU A 383 4.54 -17.47 6.78
CA LEU A 383 3.56 -16.48 6.35
C LEU A 383 3.20 -16.62 4.87
N LEU A 384 4.21 -16.93 4.03
CA LEU A 384 3.99 -17.20 2.61
C LEU A 384 3.08 -18.42 2.41
N LEU A 385 3.33 -19.51 3.13
CA LEU A 385 2.48 -20.71 3.09
C LEU A 385 1.05 -20.39 3.55
N VAL A 386 0.88 -19.64 4.65
CA VAL A 386 -0.44 -19.21 5.12
C VAL A 386 -1.16 -18.39 4.05
N GLY A 387 -0.49 -17.42 3.45
CA GLY A 387 -1.05 -16.59 2.36
C GLY A 387 -1.44 -17.42 1.13
N MET A 388 -0.62 -18.41 0.74
CA MET A 388 -0.91 -19.32 -0.36
C MET A 388 -2.15 -20.19 -0.09
N LEU A 389 -2.33 -20.67 1.14
CA LEU A 389 -3.49 -21.49 1.53
C LEU A 389 -4.77 -20.65 1.64
N TRP A 390 -4.64 -19.37 1.99
CA TRP A 390 -5.77 -18.44 2.12
C TRP A 390 -6.23 -17.86 0.80
N ALA A 391 -5.33 -17.56 -0.13
CA ALA A 391 -5.62 -16.93 -1.41
C ALA A 391 -6.78 -17.58 -2.20
N PRO A 392 -6.91 -18.92 -2.30
CA PRO A 392 -8.01 -19.57 -3.01
C PRO A 392 -9.40 -19.39 -2.36
N GLN A 393 -9.47 -18.88 -1.13
CA GLN A 393 -10.75 -18.65 -0.42
C GLN A 393 -11.38 -17.29 -0.78
N LEU A 394 -10.59 -16.34 -1.29
CA LEU A 394 -11.02 -14.97 -1.55
C LEU A 394 -12.20 -14.82 -2.53
N PRO A 395 -12.36 -15.65 -3.59
CA PRO A 395 -13.53 -15.56 -4.48
C PRO A 395 -14.87 -15.71 -3.80
N ARG A 396 -14.91 -16.26 -2.58
CA ARG A 396 -16.15 -16.44 -1.81
C ARG A 396 -16.73 -15.15 -1.27
N PHE A 397 -15.94 -14.05 -1.27
CA PHE A 397 -16.31 -12.76 -0.68
C PHE A 397 -16.88 -11.73 -1.67
N GLY A 398 -17.13 -12.09 -2.94
CA GLY A 398 -17.71 -11.18 -3.93
C GLY A 398 -16.70 -10.20 -4.54
N SER A 399 -17.03 -8.88 -4.59
CA SER A 399 -16.11 -7.85 -5.08
C SER A 399 -14.93 -7.66 -4.12
N LEU A 400 -13.74 -8.08 -4.57
CA LEU A 400 -12.54 -8.05 -3.74
C LEU A 400 -12.16 -6.62 -3.31
N TRP A 401 -12.25 -5.64 -4.23
CA TRP A 401 -11.88 -4.24 -3.92
C TRP A 401 -12.74 -3.64 -2.82
N GLN A 402 -14.07 -3.77 -2.94
CA GLN A 402 -14.99 -3.24 -1.94
C GLN A 402 -14.79 -3.93 -0.58
N TYR A 403 -14.62 -5.25 -0.59
CA TYR A 403 -14.34 -5.99 0.64
C TYR A 403 -13.07 -5.51 1.36
N LEU A 404 -11.96 -5.33 0.61
CA LEU A 404 -10.70 -4.86 1.19
C LEU A 404 -10.83 -3.47 1.80
N GLN A 405 -11.47 -2.56 1.10
CA GLN A 405 -11.67 -1.18 1.57
C GLN A 405 -12.63 -1.12 2.77
N ALA A 406 -13.69 -1.93 2.74
CA ALA A 406 -14.61 -2.05 3.88
C ALA A 406 -13.90 -2.62 5.11
N MET A 407 -13.15 -3.73 4.98
CA MET A 407 -12.37 -4.29 6.10
C MET A 407 -11.44 -3.27 6.74
N LEU A 408 -10.74 -2.47 5.92
CA LEU A 408 -9.88 -1.40 6.42
C LEU A 408 -10.68 -0.32 7.14
N ALA A 409 -11.85 0.09 6.61
CA ALA A 409 -12.67 1.16 7.17
C ALA A 409 -13.12 0.86 8.62
N TYR A 410 -13.36 -0.40 8.96
CA TYR A 410 -13.77 -0.81 10.30
C TYR A 410 -12.59 -1.19 11.22
N ALA A 411 -11.46 -1.63 10.65
CA ALA A 411 -10.33 -2.16 11.44
C ALA A 411 -9.28 -1.11 11.82
N VAL A 412 -9.08 -0.06 10.99
CA VAL A 412 -7.91 0.82 11.15
C VAL A 412 -8.14 2.13 11.92
N PRO A 413 -9.38 2.64 12.14
CA PRO A 413 -9.59 3.90 12.86
C PRO A 413 -8.91 3.96 14.24
N PRO A 414 -8.86 2.89 15.07
CA PRO A 414 -8.15 2.92 16.35
C PRO A 414 -6.66 3.28 16.20
N ILE A 415 -6.01 2.77 15.15
CA ILE A 415 -4.58 3.06 14.91
C ILE A 415 -4.40 4.50 14.45
N VAL A 416 -5.28 4.99 13.58
CA VAL A 416 -5.26 6.38 13.12
C VAL A 416 -5.46 7.33 14.30
N ALA A 417 -6.42 7.04 15.19
CA ALA A 417 -6.65 7.80 16.42
C ALA A 417 -5.40 7.84 17.31
N LEU A 418 -4.74 6.69 17.54
CA LEU A 418 -3.50 6.61 18.33
C LEU A 418 -2.40 7.49 17.75
N VAL A 419 -2.15 7.38 16.44
CA VAL A 419 -1.05 8.09 15.80
C VAL A 419 -1.31 9.60 15.75
N LEU A 420 -2.50 10.02 15.34
CA LEU A 420 -2.87 11.44 15.30
C LEU A 420 -2.85 12.06 16.68
N THR A 421 -3.57 11.47 17.64
CA THR A 421 -3.64 12.00 19.00
C THR A 421 -2.27 11.98 19.67
N GLY A 422 -1.50 10.89 19.49
CA GLY A 422 -0.14 10.76 20.02
C GLY A 422 0.85 11.78 19.45
N THR A 423 0.68 12.16 18.18
CA THR A 423 1.55 13.14 17.52
C THR A 423 1.22 14.57 17.93
N PHE A 424 -0.07 14.92 18.09
CA PHE A 424 -0.48 16.31 18.25
C PHE A 424 -0.91 16.69 19.67
N TRP A 425 -1.16 15.73 20.55
CA TRP A 425 -1.62 16.01 21.90
C TRP A 425 -0.75 15.37 22.99
N ARG A 426 -0.15 16.21 23.84
CA ARG A 426 0.72 15.75 24.95
C ARG A 426 -0.02 14.96 26.01
N GLY A 427 -1.32 15.21 26.21
CA GLY A 427 -2.13 14.54 27.23
C GLY A 427 -2.47 13.09 26.91
N ALA A 428 -2.27 12.63 25.70
CA ALA A 428 -2.49 11.22 25.33
C ALA A 428 -1.53 10.30 26.10
N ASN A 429 -2.08 9.33 26.82
CA ASN A 429 -1.31 8.42 27.67
C ASN A 429 -1.67 6.95 27.43
N ALA A 430 -0.86 6.05 28.01
CA ALA A 430 -1.00 4.61 27.82
C ALA A 430 -2.33 4.04 28.38
N ALA A 431 -2.85 4.62 29.47
CA ALA A 431 -4.13 4.17 30.06
C ALA A 431 -5.30 4.48 29.11
N GLY A 432 -5.33 5.71 28.55
CA GLY A 432 -6.33 6.10 27.56
C GLY A 432 -6.23 5.26 26.29
N ALA A 433 -5.01 5.01 25.82
CA ALA A 433 -4.76 4.17 24.64
C ALA A 433 -5.27 2.73 24.84
N ALA A 434 -5.01 2.12 26.01
CA ALA A 434 -5.47 0.77 26.31
C ALA A 434 -7.01 0.65 26.35
N VAL A 435 -7.69 1.63 26.97
CA VAL A 435 -9.17 1.67 26.99
C VAL A 435 -9.73 1.83 25.58
N MET A 436 -9.17 2.75 24.81
CA MET A 436 -9.61 3.00 23.43
C MET A 436 -9.39 1.77 22.55
N LEU A 437 -8.26 1.08 22.63
CA LEU A 437 -8.01 -0.11 21.83
C LEU A 437 -9.06 -1.21 22.07
N VAL A 438 -9.47 -1.41 23.34
CA VAL A 438 -10.50 -2.41 23.65
C VAL A 438 -11.87 -1.96 23.15
N LEU A 439 -12.32 -0.77 23.55
CA LEU A 439 -13.66 -0.28 23.23
C LEU A 439 -13.78 0.06 21.74
N GLY A 440 -12.80 0.74 21.15
CA GLY A 440 -12.81 1.13 19.74
C GLY A 440 -12.80 -0.10 18.82
N THR A 441 -11.97 -1.10 19.13
CA THR A 441 -11.98 -2.37 18.37
C THR A 441 -13.33 -3.08 18.51
N ALA A 442 -13.90 -3.14 19.72
CA ALA A 442 -15.21 -3.75 19.93
C ALA A 442 -16.31 -3.00 19.15
N CYS A 443 -16.29 -1.65 19.14
CA CYS A 443 -17.19 -0.83 18.35
C CYS A 443 -17.00 -1.05 16.84
N GLY A 444 -15.75 -1.10 16.35
CA GLY A 444 -15.43 -1.38 14.95
C GLY A 444 -15.94 -2.75 14.49
N ILE A 445 -15.69 -3.80 15.30
CA ILE A 445 -16.21 -5.16 15.02
C ILE A 445 -17.73 -5.18 15.08
N GLY A 446 -18.33 -4.57 16.10
CA GLY A 446 -19.79 -4.50 16.25
C GLY A 446 -20.44 -3.79 15.07
N LEU A 447 -19.90 -2.65 14.65
CA LEU A 447 -20.40 -1.91 13.50
C LEU A 447 -20.22 -2.70 12.20
N PHE A 448 -19.08 -3.36 12.01
CA PHE A 448 -18.85 -4.24 10.86
C PHE A 448 -19.87 -5.37 10.79
N ILE A 449 -20.13 -6.05 11.93
CA ILE A 449 -21.12 -7.14 11.98
C ILE A 449 -22.54 -6.63 11.70
N ALA A 450 -22.90 -5.49 12.28
CA ALA A 450 -24.23 -4.90 12.07
C ALA A 450 -24.44 -4.45 10.62
N ASP A 451 -23.41 -3.91 9.96
CA ASP A 451 -23.54 -3.34 8.63
C ASP A 451 -23.34 -4.38 7.52
N VAL A 452 -22.25 -5.17 7.57
CA VAL A 452 -21.84 -6.03 6.44
C VAL A 452 -22.59 -7.38 6.44
N PRO A 453 -22.48 -8.29 7.45
CA PRO A 453 -23.19 -9.56 7.40
C PRO A 453 -24.67 -9.46 7.76
N LEU A 454 -25.06 -8.59 8.71
CA LEU A 454 -26.45 -8.48 9.15
C LEU A 454 -27.28 -7.47 8.35
N GLN A 455 -26.63 -6.57 7.61
CA GLN A 455 -27.26 -5.54 6.77
C GLN A 455 -28.32 -4.68 7.51
N LEU A 456 -28.06 -4.39 8.81
CA LEU A 456 -29.00 -3.65 9.65
C LEU A 456 -28.91 -2.13 9.43
N LEU A 457 -27.72 -1.61 9.09
CA LEU A 457 -27.48 -0.16 9.07
C LEU A 457 -27.34 0.44 7.67
N HIS A 458 -26.97 -0.34 6.66
CA HIS A 458 -26.74 0.11 5.28
C HIS A 458 -25.81 1.34 5.20
N LEU A 459 -24.80 1.40 6.09
CA LEU A 459 -23.89 2.52 6.20
C LEU A 459 -22.78 2.39 5.15
N HIS A 460 -22.58 3.42 4.32
CA HIS A 460 -21.45 3.41 3.41
C HIS A 460 -20.13 3.39 4.20
N PHE A 461 -19.21 2.46 3.90
CA PHE A 461 -17.97 2.25 4.66
C PHE A 461 -17.08 3.51 4.78
N LEU A 462 -17.15 4.43 3.78
CA LEU A 462 -16.47 5.73 3.85
C LEU A 462 -17.05 6.68 4.90
N TYR A 463 -18.23 6.44 5.42
CA TYR A 463 -18.80 7.16 6.56
C TYR A 463 -18.49 6.45 7.88
N ALA A 464 -18.38 5.11 7.87
CA ALA A 464 -18.02 4.33 9.04
C ALA A 464 -16.62 4.69 9.57
N ALA A 465 -15.63 4.86 8.68
CA ALA A 465 -14.25 5.16 9.06
C ALA A 465 -14.09 6.47 9.86
N PRO A 466 -14.60 7.64 9.41
CA PRO A 466 -14.51 8.88 10.19
C PRO A 466 -15.37 8.86 11.47
N LEU A 467 -16.51 8.17 11.47
CA LEU A 467 -17.34 7.99 12.65
C LEU A 467 -16.57 7.23 13.75
N LEU A 468 -15.97 6.10 13.39
CA LEU A 468 -15.13 5.32 14.29
C LEU A 468 -13.90 6.11 14.73
N LEU A 469 -13.25 6.86 13.84
CA LEU A 469 -12.10 7.71 14.21
C LEU A 469 -12.50 8.77 15.25
N ALA A 470 -13.65 9.42 15.08
CA ALA A 470 -14.15 10.41 16.04
C ALA A 470 -14.45 9.76 17.38
N LEU A 471 -15.12 8.60 17.39
CA LEU A 471 -15.42 7.83 18.59
C LEU A 471 -14.13 7.39 19.32
N ASP A 472 -13.19 6.79 18.58
CA ASP A 472 -11.92 6.32 19.14
C ASP A 472 -11.11 7.47 19.73
N THR A 473 -11.06 8.60 19.02
CA THR A 473 -10.40 9.81 19.49
C THR A 473 -11.06 10.33 20.79
N ALA A 474 -12.38 10.37 20.83
CA ALA A 474 -13.13 10.78 22.01
C ALA A 474 -12.87 9.85 23.21
N ILE A 475 -12.92 8.53 23.00
CA ILE A 475 -12.61 7.53 24.03
C ILE A 475 -11.17 7.73 24.56
N LEU A 476 -10.20 7.86 23.65
CA LEU A 476 -8.80 8.08 24.01
C LEU A 476 -8.61 9.35 24.84
N VAL A 477 -9.22 10.46 24.41
CA VAL A 477 -9.11 11.75 25.10
C VAL A 477 -9.77 11.68 26.48
N VAL A 478 -11.02 11.22 26.57
CA VAL A 478 -11.75 11.13 27.84
C VAL A 478 -11.06 10.20 28.83
N ALA A 479 -10.61 9.02 28.37
CA ALA A 479 -9.92 8.08 29.24
C ALA A 479 -8.54 8.59 29.69
N SER A 480 -7.82 9.33 28.84
CA SER A 480 -6.55 9.96 29.21
C SER A 480 -6.75 11.10 30.21
N LEU A 481 -7.80 11.90 30.09
CA LEU A 481 -8.13 12.99 31.01
C LEU A 481 -8.58 12.47 32.40
N ARG A 482 -9.30 11.34 32.41
CA ARG A 482 -9.72 10.70 33.69
C ARG A 482 -8.57 10.06 34.46
N ARG A 483 -7.48 9.70 33.81
CA ARG A 483 -6.29 9.11 34.40
C ARG A 483 -5.05 9.85 33.89
N PRO A 484 -4.87 11.12 34.30
CA PRO A 484 -3.74 11.90 33.82
C PRO A 484 -2.42 11.25 34.25
N ALA A 485 -1.52 11.05 33.31
CA ALA A 485 -0.16 10.58 33.57
C ALA A 485 0.81 11.47 32.81
N PRO A 486 1.85 12.00 33.47
CA PRO A 486 2.85 12.80 32.77
C PRO A 486 3.55 11.94 31.72
N PRO A 487 3.70 12.44 30.48
CA PRO A 487 4.42 11.71 29.45
C PRO A 487 5.89 11.56 29.85
N SER A 488 6.50 10.41 29.55
CA SER A 488 7.94 10.23 29.69
C SER A 488 8.69 11.23 28.80
N ALA A 489 9.96 11.48 29.11
CA ALA A 489 10.81 12.34 28.28
C ALA A 489 10.84 11.86 26.82
N THR A 490 10.93 10.53 26.61
CA THR A 490 10.89 9.90 25.29
C THR A 490 9.56 10.16 24.58
N ALA A 491 8.43 9.97 25.27
CA ALA A 491 7.10 10.21 24.69
C ALA A 491 6.89 11.69 24.35
N SER A 492 7.37 12.61 25.21
CA SER A 492 7.30 14.06 24.98
C SER A 492 8.08 14.49 23.73
N ALA A 493 9.24 13.87 23.47
CA ALA A 493 10.08 14.15 22.30
C ALA A 493 9.43 13.70 20.98
N LEU A 494 8.41 12.84 21.01
CA LEU A 494 7.66 12.37 19.85
C LEU A 494 6.42 13.21 19.54
N VAL A 495 6.12 14.24 20.35
CA VAL A 495 4.97 15.13 20.13
C VAL A 495 5.40 16.30 19.26
N TRP A 496 4.66 16.53 18.18
CA TRP A 496 4.87 17.67 17.30
C TRP A 496 4.51 18.99 18.01
N THR A 497 5.33 20.02 17.79
CA THR A 497 5.10 21.37 18.30
C THR A 497 5.38 22.39 17.20
N PRO A 498 4.75 23.58 17.23
CA PRO A 498 5.06 24.67 16.28
C PRO A 498 6.55 25.05 16.25
N GLY A 499 7.26 24.88 17.37
CA GLY A 499 8.71 25.10 17.47
C GLY A 499 9.52 24.26 16.48
N HIS A 500 9.16 22.98 16.29
CA HIS A 500 9.81 22.10 15.31
C HIS A 500 9.67 22.65 13.88
N TYR A 501 8.49 23.18 13.54
CA TYR A 501 8.25 23.77 12.22
C TYR A 501 9.08 25.04 11.99
N LEU A 502 9.18 25.90 13.01
CA LEU A 502 9.95 27.15 12.94
C LEU A 502 11.46 26.90 12.86
N GLU A 503 11.98 25.96 13.66
CA GLU A 503 13.38 25.53 13.61
C GLU A 503 13.75 25.00 12.23
N GLU A 504 12.90 24.13 11.69
CA GLU A 504 13.10 23.59 10.35
C GLU A 504 13.00 24.67 9.27
N THR A 505 12.11 25.68 9.42
CA THR A 505 12.01 26.80 8.50
C THR A 505 13.32 27.58 8.44
N ARG A 506 13.97 27.80 9.60
CA ARG A 506 15.30 28.47 9.64
C ARG A 506 16.35 27.64 8.90
N ARG A 507 16.38 26.34 9.10
CA ARG A 507 17.29 25.42 8.39
C ARG A 507 17.07 25.43 6.89
N LEU A 508 15.82 25.45 6.43
CA LEU A 508 15.48 25.40 5.01
C LEU A 508 15.77 26.70 4.24
N ARG A 509 15.99 27.84 4.91
CA ARG A 509 16.35 29.11 4.25
C ARG A 509 17.68 29.04 3.48
N SER A 510 18.62 28.20 3.92
CA SER A 510 19.91 27.97 3.25
C SER A 510 19.87 26.88 2.17
N VAL A 511 18.73 26.22 1.98
CA VAL A 511 18.59 25.14 1.00
C VAL A 511 18.05 25.70 -0.32
N PRO A 512 18.66 25.40 -1.48
CA PRO A 512 18.14 25.80 -2.78
C PRO A 512 16.69 25.37 -2.98
N LEU A 513 15.85 26.18 -3.63
CA LEU A 513 14.41 25.94 -3.81
C LEU A 513 14.10 24.55 -4.38
N TRP A 514 14.86 24.12 -5.38
CA TRP A 514 14.67 22.80 -5.99
C TRP A 514 15.02 21.61 -5.06
N ARG A 515 15.80 21.85 -4.01
CA ARG A 515 16.11 20.86 -2.96
C ARG A 515 15.22 20.99 -1.73
N ASN A 516 14.48 22.08 -1.60
CA ASN A 516 13.59 22.33 -0.48
C ASN A 516 12.34 21.45 -0.61
N TYR A 517 12.19 20.47 0.28
CA TYR A 517 11.08 19.53 0.24
C TYR A 517 9.72 20.22 0.38
N ARG A 518 9.63 21.40 1.06
CA ARG A 518 8.36 22.16 1.17
C ARG A 518 7.93 22.75 -0.16
N VAL A 519 8.87 23.21 -0.97
CA VAL A 519 8.60 23.66 -2.34
C VAL A 519 8.13 22.48 -3.19
N GLN A 520 8.82 21.33 -3.10
CA GLN A 520 8.42 20.11 -3.80
C GLN A 520 7.01 19.65 -3.36
N ALA A 521 6.71 19.71 -2.05
CA ALA A 521 5.40 19.37 -1.51
C ALA A 521 4.31 20.33 -1.99
N ALA A 522 4.59 21.66 -1.99
CA ALA A 522 3.66 22.65 -2.52
C ALA A 522 3.40 22.45 -4.01
N SER A 523 4.44 22.18 -4.80
CA SER A 523 4.30 21.88 -6.24
C SER A 523 3.45 20.61 -6.46
N LEU A 524 3.64 19.57 -5.64
CA LEU A 524 2.84 18.35 -5.71
C LEU A 524 1.35 18.65 -5.41
N LEU A 525 1.07 19.43 -4.36
CA LEU A 525 -0.30 19.82 -4.02
C LEU A 525 -0.96 20.68 -5.12
N VAL A 526 -0.21 21.60 -5.73
CA VAL A 526 -0.70 22.42 -6.87
C VAL A 526 -1.03 21.53 -8.06
N LEU A 527 -0.16 20.57 -8.41
CA LEU A 527 -0.42 19.60 -9.46
C LEU A 527 -1.64 18.73 -9.16
N THR A 528 -1.77 18.27 -7.91
CA THR A 528 -2.95 17.51 -7.46
C THR A 528 -4.22 18.33 -7.61
N ALA A 529 -4.21 19.57 -7.14
CA ALA A 529 -5.36 20.47 -7.27
C ALA A 529 -5.71 20.75 -8.75
N ALA A 530 -4.71 20.93 -9.61
CA ALA A 530 -4.93 21.13 -11.04
C ALA A 530 -5.65 19.93 -11.67
N VAL A 531 -5.20 18.68 -11.37
CA VAL A 531 -5.85 17.47 -11.87
C VAL A 531 -7.29 17.38 -11.36
N VAL A 532 -7.53 17.62 -10.07
CA VAL A 532 -8.90 17.57 -9.48
C VAL A 532 -9.81 18.63 -10.11
N ILE A 533 -9.31 19.84 -10.38
CA ILE A 533 -10.10 20.93 -10.99
C ILE A 533 -10.46 20.59 -12.45
N VAL A 534 -9.55 19.97 -13.20
CA VAL A 534 -9.78 19.60 -14.62
C VAL A 534 -10.87 18.54 -14.74
N PHE A 535 -10.93 17.60 -13.80
CA PHE A 535 -11.87 16.47 -13.83
C PHE A 535 -13.00 16.59 -12.77
N ARG A 536 -13.27 17.80 -12.32
CA ARG A 536 -14.30 18.08 -11.32
C ARG A 536 -15.70 17.70 -11.75
#